data_5cb38d677b41d8cd994fd9c16b19f9f4
#
_entry.id   5cb38d677b41d8cd994fd9c16b19f9f4
#
_cell.length_a   1.000
_cell.length_b   1.000
_cell.length_c   1.000
_cell.angle_alpha   90.00
_cell.angle_beta   90.00
_cell.angle_gamma   90.00
#
_symmetry.space_group_name_H-M   'P 1'
#
loop_
_entity.id
_entity.type
_entity.pdbx_description
1 polymer ?
#
loop_
_entity_poly.entity_id
_entity_poly.type
_entity_poly.pdbx_seq_one_letter_code
_entity_poly.pdbx_strand_id
1 'polypeptide(L)'
;MKTLGEVMEHITITKEEVENYESKYVEDFLIKDTNSFADAVVDYYYKEINSGKSLGLPKLDEGFLCRSSELSLITGISSHGKTQMLMQWVNHLSKDSKCLVMSMEMRPEITLARLTKIALGRNSTGSPPTEKFIREYCEEKNEKIYIYDQQQETTSANIFASIIYAKEVLDCEFIVVDSLMTVADVGESDNGYNEQKKFINKLSVLCKALNVHIFLVAHLRKVADELQAPDAQAIYGSSNIRNLTDNILMVYRNKLKEKWEMDGEKSDEELRIIPDAMVYIQKQRNYPYEGKFGFYFNKNSLTYQESPV
;
A
#
# COMPACT_ATOMS: atom_id res chain seq x y z
N MET A 1 -24.31 -9.42 -30.41
CA MET A 1 -22.91 -9.11 -30.02
C MET A 1 -22.92 -7.62 -29.69
N LYS A 2 -22.87 -7.30 -28.40
CA LYS A 2 -22.67 -5.90 -27.95
C LYS A 2 -21.23 -5.53 -28.22
N THR A 3 -21.00 -4.39 -28.83
CA THR A 3 -19.66 -3.90 -29.17
C THR A 3 -18.90 -3.55 -27.91
N LEU A 4 -17.57 -3.72 -27.92
CA LEU A 4 -16.65 -3.42 -26.80
C LEU A 4 -16.79 -1.97 -26.24
N GLY A 5 -17.46 -1.09 -26.97
CA GLY A 5 -17.73 0.30 -26.57
C GLY A 5 -18.93 0.50 -25.64
N GLU A 6 -19.77 -0.53 -25.43
CA GLU A 6 -20.96 -0.43 -24.58
C GLU A 6 -20.75 -0.92 -23.13
N VAL A 7 -19.54 -1.35 -22.79
CA VAL A 7 -19.20 -1.91 -21.45
C VAL A 7 -18.33 -0.96 -20.63
N MET A 8 -17.96 0.19 -21.15
CA MET A 8 -17.27 1.24 -20.40
C MET A 8 -18.25 2.29 -19.90
N GLU A 9 -19.22 1.93 -19.10
CA GLU A 9 -19.82 2.89 -18.19
C GLU A 9 -18.74 3.28 -17.16
N HIS A 10 -18.22 4.50 -17.33
CA HIS A 10 -17.40 5.12 -16.30
C HIS A 10 -18.25 5.16 -15.03
N ILE A 11 -17.83 4.41 -14.01
CA ILE A 11 -18.48 4.44 -12.71
C ILE A 11 -18.18 5.83 -12.12
N THR A 12 -19.12 6.74 -12.28
CA THR A 12 -19.03 8.09 -11.75
C THR A 12 -19.78 8.12 -10.42
N ILE A 13 -19.04 8.15 -9.32
CA ILE A 13 -19.61 8.34 -7.98
C ILE A 13 -19.98 9.83 -7.86
N THR A 14 -21.24 10.11 -7.61
CA THR A 14 -21.71 11.48 -7.45
C THR A 14 -21.42 12.02 -6.04
N LYS A 15 -21.40 13.35 -5.92
CA LYS A 15 -21.21 13.99 -4.60
C LYS A 15 -22.32 13.61 -3.62
N GLU A 16 -23.54 13.45 -4.10
CA GLU A 16 -24.70 13.03 -3.30
C GLU A 16 -24.55 11.60 -2.78
N GLU A 17 -24.00 10.69 -3.60
CA GLU A 17 -23.69 9.31 -3.16
C GLU A 17 -22.61 9.31 -2.07
N VAL A 18 -21.59 10.18 -2.18
CA VAL A 18 -20.57 10.34 -1.14
C VAL A 18 -21.18 10.83 0.17
N GLU A 19 -22.02 11.86 0.12
CA GLU A 19 -22.69 12.45 1.30
C GLU A 19 -23.63 11.44 1.95
N ASN A 20 -24.34 10.63 1.18
CA ASN A 20 -25.21 9.55 1.68
C ASN A 20 -24.41 8.44 2.38
N TYR A 21 -23.24 8.07 1.85
CA TYR A 21 -22.36 7.09 2.51
C TYR A 21 -21.69 7.67 3.76
N GLU A 22 -21.35 8.96 3.76
CA GLU A 22 -20.79 9.61 4.95
C GLU A 22 -21.79 9.61 6.11
N SER A 23 -23.07 9.91 5.86
CA SER A 23 -24.11 9.91 6.90
C SER A 23 -24.36 8.51 7.47
N LYS A 24 -24.34 7.47 6.63
CA LYS A 24 -24.53 6.08 7.04
C LYS A 24 -23.52 5.58 8.09
N TYR A 25 -22.30 6.12 8.08
CA TYR A 25 -21.21 5.69 8.98
C TYR A 25 -21.00 6.64 10.18
N VAL A 26 -21.69 7.76 10.25
CA VAL A 26 -21.53 8.77 11.32
C VAL A 26 -22.63 8.65 12.40
N GLU A 27 -23.76 8.00 12.13
CA GLU A 27 -24.94 8.08 13.00
C GLU A 27 -24.99 7.09 14.16
N ASP A 28 -24.10 6.07 14.24
CA ASP A 28 -24.19 5.05 15.29
C ASP A 28 -23.12 5.20 16.39
N PHE A 29 -23.32 6.18 17.28
CA PHE A 29 -22.69 6.13 18.60
C PHE A 29 -23.41 5.10 19.47
N LEU A 30 -22.96 3.84 19.38
CA LEU A 30 -23.58 2.78 20.16
C LEU A 30 -22.67 2.39 21.33
N ILE A 31 -23.11 2.73 22.52
CA ILE A 31 -22.56 2.15 23.75
C ILE A 31 -23.21 0.78 23.88
N LYS A 32 -22.43 -0.29 23.86
CA LYS A 32 -22.87 -1.67 23.98
C LYS A 32 -22.25 -2.30 25.22
N ASP A 33 -22.97 -3.23 25.83
CA ASP A 33 -22.44 -4.05 26.89
C ASP A 33 -21.41 -5.08 26.38
N THR A 34 -20.69 -5.71 27.28
CA THR A 34 -19.65 -6.70 26.92
C THR A 34 -20.23 -7.93 26.23
N ASN A 35 -21.46 -8.31 26.52
CA ASN A 35 -22.09 -9.49 25.96
C ASN A 35 -22.36 -9.32 24.45
N SER A 36 -22.61 -8.09 24.01
CA SER A 36 -22.78 -7.75 22.60
C SER A 36 -21.52 -8.02 21.74
N PHE A 37 -20.37 -8.21 22.36
CA PHE A 37 -19.11 -8.49 21.70
C PHE A 37 -18.62 -9.93 21.87
N ALA A 38 -19.34 -10.79 22.59
CA ALA A 38 -18.89 -12.13 22.94
C ALA A 38 -18.52 -12.96 21.72
N ASP A 39 -19.38 -13.01 20.71
CA ASP A 39 -19.13 -13.76 19.48
C ASP A 39 -17.92 -13.20 18.71
N ALA A 40 -17.82 -11.87 18.62
CA ALA A 40 -16.69 -11.22 17.98
C ALA A 40 -15.34 -11.52 18.68
N VAL A 41 -15.34 -11.64 20.01
CA VAL A 41 -14.16 -12.03 20.80
C VAL A 41 -13.83 -13.51 20.59
N VAL A 42 -14.82 -14.39 20.50
CA VAL A 42 -14.62 -15.80 20.16
C VAL A 42 -13.99 -15.89 18.75
N ASP A 43 -14.56 -15.18 17.79
CA ASP A 43 -14.02 -15.12 16.44
C ASP A 43 -12.57 -14.60 16.41
N TYR A 44 -12.26 -13.59 17.21
CA TYR A 44 -10.92 -13.04 17.34
C TYR A 44 -9.88 -14.08 17.81
N TYR A 45 -10.24 -14.95 18.74
CA TYR A 45 -9.31 -15.95 19.28
C TYR A 45 -9.23 -17.24 18.47
N TYR A 46 -10.31 -17.63 17.79
CA TYR A 46 -10.43 -18.98 17.22
C TYR A 46 -10.55 -19.02 15.70
N LYS A 47 -10.78 -17.88 15.02
CA LYS A 47 -10.76 -17.83 13.55
C LYS A 47 -9.40 -17.33 13.05
N GLU A 48 -8.86 -17.98 12.04
CA GLU A 48 -7.61 -17.60 11.35
C GLU A 48 -7.64 -16.17 10.75
N ILE A 49 -8.84 -15.59 10.59
CA ILE A 49 -9.09 -14.25 10.05
C ILE A 49 -8.25 -13.17 10.76
N ASN A 50 -7.92 -13.37 12.04
CA ASN A 50 -7.16 -12.39 12.84
C ASN A 50 -5.63 -12.55 12.74
N SER A 51 -5.13 -13.62 12.12
CA SER A 51 -3.68 -13.80 11.90
C SER A 51 -3.08 -12.80 10.92
N GLY A 52 -3.93 -12.22 10.03
CA GLY A 52 -3.51 -11.36 8.92
C GLY A 52 -3.07 -12.14 7.69
N LYS A 53 -2.97 -11.46 6.55
CA LYS A 53 -2.52 -12.06 5.29
C LYS A 53 -1.05 -11.77 5.01
N SER A 54 -0.38 -12.76 4.45
CA SER A 54 1.00 -12.69 3.97
C SER A 54 1.17 -11.64 2.87
N LEU A 55 2.31 -10.97 2.85
CA LEU A 55 2.73 -10.10 1.75
C LEU A 55 3.55 -10.83 0.67
N GLY A 56 3.73 -12.14 0.84
CA GLY A 56 4.49 -12.98 -0.10
C GLY A 56 6.00 -12.88 0.05
N LEU A 57 6.46 -12.43 1.20
CA LEU A 57 7.85 -12.35 1.61
C LEU A 57 7.99 -13.04 2.96
N PRO A 58 8.29 -14.35 3.01
CA PRO A 58 8.28 -15.16 4.23
C PRO A 58 9.02 -14.56 5.42
N LYS A 59 10.20 -13.97 5.21
CA LYS A 59 10.93 -13.29 6.30
C LYS A 59 10.18 -12.07 6.84
N LEU A 60 9.57 -11.26 5.95
CA LEU A 60 8.77 -10.12 6.38
C LEU A 60 7.53 -10.60 7.12
N ASP A 61 6.92 -11.69 6.65
CA ASP A 61 5.70 -12.26 7.23
C ASP A 61 5.92 -12.79 8.67
N GLU A 62 7.16 -13.13 9.05
CA GLU A 62 7.52 -13.47 10.44
C GLU A 62 7.31 -12.29 11.41
N GLY A 63 7.45 -11.05 10.90
CA GLY A 63 7.32 -9.84 11.71
C GLY A 63 6.10 -8.99 11.42
N PHE A 64 5.47 -9.16 10.24
CA PHE A 64 4.34 -8.34 9.81
C PHE A 64 3.38 -9.13 8.93
N LEU A 65 2.11 -9.11 9.30
CA LEU A 65 0.99 -9.61 8.48
C LEU A 65 -0.06 -8.51 8.30
N CYS A 66 -0.69 -8.46 7.13
CA CYS A 66 -1.77 -7.51 6.84
C CYS A 66 -3.08 -7.93 7.50
N ARG A 67 -3.53 -7.19 8.48
CA ARG A 67 -4.81 -7.42 9.18
C ARG A 67 -5.86 -6.47 8.67
N SER A 68 -7.09 -6.95 8.55
CA SER A 68 -8.25 -6.10 8.28
C SER A 68 -8.41 -5.04 9.38
N SER A 69 -9.10 -3.96 9.06
CA SER A 69 -9.35 -2.82 9.97
C SER A 69 -8.10 -2.04 10.40
N GLU A 70 -6.96 -2.21 9.73
CA GLU A 70 -5.72 -1.51 10.04
C GLU A 70 -5.30 -0.55 8.92
N LEU A 71 -4.78 0.61 9.34
CA LEU A 71 -4.15 1.60 8.47
C LEU A 71 -2.63 1.47 8.57
N SER A 72 -1.98 1.05 7.49
CA SER A 72 -0.52 0.96 7.39
C SER A 72 0.05 2.14 6.63
N LEU A 73 0.93 2.90 7.29
CA LEU A 73 1.70 3.95 6.66
C LEU A 73 2.96 3.36 6.01
N ILE A 74 3.09 3.51 4.70
CA ILE A 74 4.28 3.12 3.95
C ILE A 74 5.09 4.39 3.68
N THR A 75 6.25 4.49 4.29
CA THR A 75 7.07 5.70 4.22
C THR A 75 8.49 5.42 3.72
N GLY A 76 9.26 6.44 3.48
CA GLY A 76 10.63 6.37 2.98
C GLY A 76 10.96 7.55 2.07
N ILE A 77 12.25 7.72 1.76
CA ILE A 77 12.75 8.75 0.86
C ILE A 77 12.10 8.58 -0.53
N SER A 78 11.93 9.67 -1.27
CA SER A 78 11.44 9.61 -2.65
C SER A 78 12.35 8.70 -3.50
N SER A 79 11.77 7.94 -4.43
CA SER A 79 12.49 7.00 -5.31
C SER A 79 13.19 5.82 -4.60
N HIS A 80 12.90 5.56 -3.32
CA HIS A 80 13.44 4.41 -2.59
C HIS A 80 12.62 3.11 -2.75
N GLY A 81 11.67 3.06 -3.69
CA GLY A 81 10.99 1.82 -4.07
C GLY A 81 9.71 1.49 -3.29
N LYS A 82 9.10 2.45 -2.57
CA LYS A 82 7.82 2.28 -1.86
C LYS A 82 6.74 1.69 -2.75
N THR A 83 6.42 2.38 -3.84
CA THR A 83 5.42 1.93 -4.83
C THR A 83 5.77 0.58 -5.42
N GLN A 84 7.06 0.31 -5.69
CA GLN A 84 7.49 -0.98 -6.24
C GLN A 84 7.25 -2.13 -5.26
N MET A 85 7.54 -1.92 -3.98
CA MET A 85 7.28 -2.89 -2.91
C MET A 85 5.78 -3.14 -2.77
N LEU A 86 4.97 -2.08 -2.77
CA LEU A 86 3.51 -2.18 -2.71
C LEU A 86 2.93 -2.94 -3.89
N MET A 87 3.41 -2.70 -5.11
CA MET A 87 2.93 -3.43 -6.29
C MET A 87 3.23 -4.92 -6.17
N GLN A 88 4.36 -5.31 -5.61
CA GLN A 88 4.67 -6.71 -5.33
C GLN A 88 3.72 -7.32 -4.30
N TRP A 89 3.40 -6.59 -3.22
CA TRP A 89 2.43 -7.03 -2.21
C TRP A 89 1.03 -7.16 -2.79
N VAL A 90 0.58 -6.18 -3.57
CA VAL A 90 -0.72 -6.22 -4.28
C VAL A 90 -0.80 -7.44 -5.20
N ASN A 91 0.25 -7.70 -5.98
CA ASN A 91 0.28 -8.86 -6.86
C ASN A 91 0.18 -10.19 -6.09
N HIS A 92 0.75 -10.26 -4.89
CA HIS A 92 0.61 -11.43 -4.02
C HIS A 92 -0.79 -11.52 -3.41
N LEU A 93 -1.27 -10.46 -2.77
CA LEU A 93 -2.58 -10.38 -2.12
C LEU A 93 -3.73 -10.67 -3.09
N SER A 94 -3.60 -10.24 -4.35
CA SER A 94 -4.61 -10.47 -5.40
C SER A 94 -4.79 -11.92 -5.83
N LYS A 95 -4.05 -12.87 -5.26
CA LYS A 95 -4.30 -14.31 -5.48
C LYS A 95 -5.61 -14.73 -4.82
N ASP A 96 -5.84 -14.26 -3.61
CA ASP A 96 -6.93 -14.71 -2.75
C ASP A 96 -7.85 -13.57 -2.27
N SER A 97 -7.58 -12.32 -2.67
CA SER A 97 -8.32 -11.14 -2.24
C SER A 97 -8.46 -10.13 -3.36
N LYS A 98 -9.43 -9.24 -3.23
CA LYS A 98 -9.60 -8.12 -4.15
C LYS A 98 -8.88 -6.88 -3.64
N CYS A 99 -8.18 -6.20 -4.54
CA CYS A 99 -7.35 -5.05 -4.26
C CYS A 99 -7.77 -3.83 -5.10
N LEU A 100 -7.80 -2.64 -4.50
CA LEU A 100 -7.85 -1.36 -5.21
C LEU A 100 -6.49 -0.68 -5.15
N VAL A 101 -5.97 -0.25 -6.29
CA VAL A 101 -4.74 0.55 -6.39
C VAL A 101 -5.08 1.96 -6.86
N MET A 102 -4.97 2.91 -5.95
CA MET A 102 -5.14 4.34 -6.22
C MET A 102 -3.73 4.98 -6.30
N SER A 103 -3.11 4.90 -7.49
CA SER A 103 -1.84 5.58 -7.75
C SER A 103 -2.13 6.89 -8.46
N MET A 104 -1.98 8.01 -7.75
CA MET A 104 -2.12 9.36 -8.29
C MET A 104 -0.83 9.90 -8.91
N GLU A 105 0.29 9.19 -8.73
CA GLU A 105 1.59 9.55 -9.32
C GLU A 105 1.85 8.87 -10.66
N MET A 106 1.18 7.76 -10.94
CA MET A 106 1.39 6.98 -12.15
C MET A 106 0.08 6.75 -12.89
N ARG A 107 0.14 6.80 -14.21
CA ARG A 107 -1.00 6.42 -15.06
C ARG A 107 -1.32 4.93 -14.92
N PRO A 108 -2.59 4.52 -15.09
CA PRO A 108 -3.04 3.14 -14.94
C PRO A 108 -2.23 2.11 -15.72
N GLU A 109 -1.89 2.42 -16.97
CA GLU A 109 -1.12 1.53 -17.82
C GLU A 109 0.32 1.31 -17.31
N ILE A 110 0.93 2.30 -16.64
CA ILE A 110 2.26 2.15 -16.04
C ILE A 110 2.18 1.28 -14.80
N THR A 111 1.15 1.45 -13.99
CA THR A 111 0.88 0.60 -12.82
C THR A 111 0.69 -0.86 -13.26
N LEU A 112 -0.13 -1.10 -14.27
CA LEU A 112 -0.39 -2.43 -14.80
C LEU A 112 0.85 -3.05 -15.43
N ALA A 113 1.68 -2.27 -16.16
CA ALA A 113 2.93 -2.73 -16.72
C ALA A 113 3.93 -3.18 -15.64
N ARG A 114 3.97 -2.52 -14.49
CA ARG A 114 4.77 -2.97 -13.33
C ARG A 114 4.26 -4.27 -12.75
N LEU A 115 2.95 -4.38 -12.54
CA LEU A 115 2.32 -5.59 -12.02
C LEU A 115 2.55 -6.79 -12.93
N THR A 116 2.41 -6.64 -14.25
CA THR A 116 2.69 -7.71 -15.23
C THR A 116 4.15 -8.16 -15.20
N LYS A 117 5.08 -7.21 -15.05
CA LYS A 117 6.51 -7.54 -14.97
C LYS A 117 6.86 -8.26 -13.67
N ILE A 118 6.27 -7.86 -12.56
CA ILE A 118 6.38 -8.56 -11.27
C ILE A 118 5.83 -9.99 -11.36
N ALA A 119 4.68 -10.16 -12.02
CA ALA A 119 4.05 -11.47 -12.18
C ALA A 119 4.87 -12.42 -13.03
N LEU A 120 5.62 -11.92 -14.02
CA LEU A 120 6.56 -12.73 -14.80
C LEU A 120 7.68 -13.34 -13.94
N GLY A 121 8.04 -12.68 -12.86
CA GLY A 121 8.95 -13.17 -11.81
C GLY A 121 10.29 -13.65 -12.35
N ARG A 122 10.72 -14.86 -11.96
CA ARG A 122 12.01 -15.43 -12.36
C ARG A 122 12.13 -15.72 -13.86
N ASN A 123 11.02 -15.77 -14.58
CA ASN A 123 11.01 -15.96 -16.03
C ASN A 123 11.34 -14.66 -16.80
N SER A 124 11.50 -13.56 -16.08
CA SER A 124 11.85 -12.28 -16.70
C SER A 124 13.31 -12.26 -17.14
N THR A 125 13.53 -12.08 -18.42
CA THR A 125 14.86 -11.93 -19.04
C THR A 125 15.32 -10.48 -19.14
N GLY A 126 14.60 -9.54 -18.50
CA GLY A 126 14.81 -8.11 -18.66
C GLY A 126 14.00 -7.49 -19.83
N SER A 127 13.62 -8.29 -20.82
CA SER A 127 12.74 -7.86 -21.91
C SER A 127 11.30 -7.57 -21.42
N PRO A 128 10.52 -6.77 -22.17
CA PRO A 128 9.10 -6.62 -21.89
C PRO A 128 8.36 -7.97 -21.92
N PRO A 129 7.30 -8.15 -21.10
CA PRO A 129 6.42 -9.29 -21.22
C PRO A 129 5.81 -9.38 -22.62
N THR A 130 5.56 -10.58 -23.12
CA THR A 130 4.90 -10.77 -24.42
C THR A 130 3.46 -10.26 -24.37
N GLU A 131 2.90 -9.84 -25.51
CA GLU A 131 1.50 -9.42 -25.60
C GLU A 131 0.55 -10.49 -25.08
N LYS A 132 0.81 -11.75 -25.41
CA LYS A 132 0.02 -12.90 -24.92
C LYS A 132 0.02 -12.93 -23.39
N PHE A 133 1.20 -12.86 -22.76
CA PHE A 133 1.30 -12.88 -21.30
C PHE A 133 0.57 -11.70 -20.64
N ILE A 134 0.69 -10.49 -21.23
CA ILE A 134 0.00 -9.30 -20.71
C ILE A 134 -1.52 -9.51 -20.71
N ARG A 135 -2.07 -10.04 -21.82
CA ARG A 135 -3.53 -10.31 -21.93
C ARG A 135 -3.97 -11.39 -20.95
N GLU A 136 -3.24 -12.48 -20.84
CA GLU A 136 -3.52 -13.58 -19.89
C GLU A 136 -3.48 -13.08 -18.44
N TYR A 137 -2.50 -12.23 -18.09
CA TYR A 137 -2.41 -11.61 -16.77
C TYR A 137 -3.60 -10.69 -16.48
N CYS A 138 -3.98 -9.83 -17.44
CA CYS A 138 -5.12 -8.95 -17.27
C CYS A 138 -6.44 -9.72 -17.11
N GLU A 139 -6.59 -10.82 -17.84
CA GLU A 139 -7.76 -11.71 -17.70
C GLU A 139 -7.77 -12.42 -16.34
N GLU A 140 -6.63 -12.97 -15.89
CA GLU A 140 -6.50 -13.61 -14.58
C GLU A 140 -6.79 -12.63 -13.42
N LYS A 141 -6.35 -11.37 -13.56
CA LYS A 141 -6.51 -10.34 -12.52
C LYS A 141 -7.77 -9.50 -12.68
N ASN A 142 -8.57 -9.78 -13.70
CA ASN A 142 -9.90 -9.18 -13.81
C ASN A 142 -10.73 -9.46 -12.56
N GLU A 143 -11.42 -8.46 -12.04
CA GLU A 143 -12.18 -8.50 -10.79
C GLU A 143 -11.37 -8.81 -9.51
N LYS A 144 -10.03 -8.89 -9.61
CA LYS A 144 -9.13 -9.06 -8.45
C LYS A 144 -8.29 -7.82 -8.17
N ILE A 145 -7.87 -7.11 -9.22
CA ILE A 145 -7.16 -5.83 -9.11
C ILE A 145 -7.94 -4.77 -9.85
N TYR A 146 -8.36 -3.76 -9.10
CA TYR A 146 -8.97 -2.54 -9.63
C TYR A 146 -7.95 -1.42 -9.58
N ILE A 147 -7.90 -0.60 -10.63
CA ILE A 147 -6.99 0.54 -10.73
C ILE A 147 -7.82 1.81 -10.83
N TYR A 148 -7.51 2.76 -9.96
CA TYR A 148 -8.14 4.08 -9.97
C TYR A 148 -7.61 4.90 -11.15
N ASP A 149 -8.48 5.19 -12.11
CA ASP A 149 -8.15 5.99 -13.29
C ASP A 149 -8.63 7.42 -13.10
N GLN A 150 -7.86 8.21 -12.38
CA GLN A 150 -8.12 9.64 -12.19
C GLN A 150 -7.11 10.47 -12.96
N GLN A 151 -7.60 11.22 -13.95
CA GLN A 151 -6.77 12.10 -14.78
C GLN A 151 -6.87 13.57 -14.37
N GLN A 152 -7.64 13.87 -13.33
CA GLN A 152 -7.82 15.21 -12.78
C GLN A 152 -7.31 15.28 -11.35
N GLU A 153 -7.30 16.48 -10.79
CA GLU A 153 -6.97 16.70 -9.40
C GLU A 153 -7.88 15.89 -8.46
N THR A 154 -7.28 15.11 -7.58
CA THR A 154 -7.99 14.20 -6.68
C THR A 154 -8.17 14.85 -5.32
N THR A 155 -9.40 14.98 -4.85
CA THR A 155 -9.72 15.47 -3.51
C THR A 155 -9.83 14.32 -2.51
N SER A 156 -9.76 14.65 -1.21
CA SER A 156 -10.00 13.68 -0.14
C SER A 156 -11.39 13.03 -0.23
N ALA A 157 -12.40 13.79 -0.61
CA ALA A 157 -13.76 13.27 -0.82
C ALA A 157 -13.81 12.19 -1.90
N ASN A 158 -13.12 12.40 -3.03
CA ASN A 158 -13.06 11.40 -4.10
C ASN A 158 -12.37 10.10 -3.64
N ILE A 159 -11.32 10.22 -2.82
CA ILE A 159 -10.62 9.05 -2.28
C ILE A 159 -11.54 8.28 -1.33
N PHE A 160 -12.20 8.95 -0.39
CA PHE A 160 -13.11 8.29 0.54
C PHE A 160 -14.25 7.59 -0.18
N ALA A 161 -14.89 8.25 -1.17
CA ALA A 161 -15.93 7.65 -1.98
C ALA A 161 -15.46 6.40 -2.71
N SER A 162 -14.27 6.48 -3.33
CA SER A 162 -13.68 5.33 -4.04
C SER A 162 -13.39 4.16 -3.11
N ILE A 163 -12.92 4.42 -1.88
CA ILE A 163 -12.68 3.41 -0.86
C ILE A 163 -13.99 2.72 -0.46
N ILE A 164 -15.03 3.51 -0.19
CA ILE A 164 -16.35 2.98 0.18
C ILE A 164 -16.92 2.14 -0.96
N TYR A 165 -16.91 2.66 -2.18
CA TYR A 165 -17.35 1.94 -3.36
C TYR A 165 -16.57 0.63 -3.58
N ALA A 166 -15.23 0.68 -3.44
CA ALA A 166 -14.39 -0.49 -3.59
C ALA A 166 -14.75 -1.60 -2.60
N LYS A 167 -15.15 -1.25 -1.38
CA LYS A 167 -15.61 -2.25 -0.41
C LYS A 167 -17.04 -2.69 -0.64
N GLU A 168 -17.98 -1.77 -0.72
CA GLU A 168 -19.41 -2.08 -0.73
C GLU A 168 -19.89 -2.72 -2.04
N VAL A 169 -19.27 -2.36 -3.16
CA VAL A 169 -19.69 -2.82 -4.49
C VAL A 169 -18.73 -3.85 -5.09
N LEU A 170 -17.42 -3.62 -4.95
CA LEU A 170 -16.40 -4.49 -5.55
C LEU A 170 -15.87 -5.54 -4.57
N ASP A 171 -16.18 -5.41 -3.26
CA ASP A 171 -15.70 -6.25 -2.16
C ASP A 171 -14.16 -6.31 -2.04
N CYS A 172 -13.49 -5.17 -2.25
CA CYS A 172 -12.06 -5.06 -2.02
C CYS A 172 -11.73 -5.18 -0.52
N GLU A 173 -10.67 -5.93 -0.22
CA GLU A 173 -10.14 -6.09 1.14
C GLU A 173 -8.89 -5.22 1.37
N PHE A 174 -8.11 -4.97 0.32
CA PHE A 174 -6.85 -4.23 0.37
C PHE A 174 -6.91 -3.01 -0.55
N ILE A 175 -6.53 -1.87 -0.01
CA ILE A 175 -6.59 -0.60 -0.73
C ILE A 175 -5.23 0.10 -0.61
N VAL A 176 -4.67 0.52 -1.73
CA VAL A 176 -3.44 1.33 -1.80
C VAL A 176 -3.80 2.76 -2.16
N VAL A 177 -3.35 3.72 -1.36
CA VAL A 177 -3.44 5.17 -1.63
C VAL A 177 -2.00 5.72 -1.77
N ASP A 178 -1.57 5.95 -3.00
CA ASP A 178 -0.21 6.38 -3.35
C ASP A 178 -0.27 7.68 -4.18
N SER A 179 -0.05 8.88 -3.61
CA SER A 179 0.43 9.16 -2.25
C SER A 179 -0.41 10.24 -1.56
N LEU A 180 -0.18 10.43 -0.25
CA LEU A 180 -0.79 11.51 0.55
C LEU A 180 -0.52 12.90 -0.03
N MET A 181 0.65 13.11 -0.65
CA MET A 181 1.09 14.41 -1.17
C MET A 181 0.35 14.86 -2.43
N THR A 182 -0.33 13.94 -3.12
CA THR A 182 -1.06 14.23 -4.36
C THR A 182 -2.54 14.51 -4.14
N VAL A 183 -2.98 14.50 -2.87
CA VAL A 183 -4.36 14.83 -2.52
C VAL A 183 -4.52 16.35 -2.42
N ALA A 184 -5.31 16.92 -3.32
CA ALA A 184 -5.37 18.37 -3.58
C ALA A 184 -5.73 19.23 -2.37
N ASP A 185 -6.64 18.77 -1.53
CA ASP A 185 -7.13 19.49 -0.34
C ASP A 185 -6.38 19.12 0.95
N VAL A 186 -5.29 18.35 0.83
CA VAL A 186 -4.49 17.86 1.98
C VAL A 186 -3.06 18.41 1.94
N GLY A 187 -2.75 19.30 1.02
CA GLY A 187 -1.41 19.78 0.69
C GLY A 187 -0.72 20.68 1.74
N GLU A 188 0.35 21.34 1.31
CA GLU A 188 1.28 22.15 2.12
C GLU A 188 0.79 23.59 2.39
N SER A 189 -0.47 23.80 2.77
CA SER A 189 -0.93 25.12 3.25
C SER A 189 -0.55 25.35 4.72
N ASP A 190 -0.67 26.58 5.22
CA ASP A 190 -0.47 26.88 6.66
C ASP A 190 -1.37 26.04 7.58
N ASN A 191 -2.49 25.54 7.06
CA ASN A 191 -3.39 24.60 7.71
C ASN A 191 -3.12 23.13 7.31
N GLY A 192 -2.16 22.82 6.44
CA GLY A 192 -1.93 21.50 5.85
C GLY A 192 -1.76 20.38 6.87
N TYR A 193 -1.15 20.65 8.02
CA TYR A 193 -1.03 19.66 9.09
C TYR A 193 -2.38 19.23 9.68
N ASN A 194 -3.31 20.15 9.80
CA ASN A 194 -4.64 19.84 10.32
C ASN A 194 -5.47 19.07 9.30
N GLU A 195 -5.35 19.40 8.02
CA GLU A 195 -6.04 18.69 6.94
C GLU A 195 -5.48 17.27 6.76
N GLN A 196 -4.16 17.11 6.80
CA GLN A 196 -3.53 15.79 6.82
C GLN A 196 -4.00 14.95 8.00
N LYS A 197 -4.05 15.53 9.20
CA LYS A 197 -4.55 14.85 10.39
C LYS A 197 -5.99 14.41 10.23
N LYS A 198 -6.89 15.27 9.71
CA LYS A 198 -8.28 14.93 9.45
C LYS A 198 -8.41 13.82 8.43
N PHE A 199 -7.66 13.91 7.32
CA PHE A 199 -7.65 12.91 6.27
C PHE A 199 -7.23 11.53 6.80
N ILE A 200 -6.10 11.45 7.51
CA ILE A 200 -5.59 10.18 8.07
C ILE A 200 -6.53 9.62 9.13
N ASN A 201 -7.10 10.49 9.98
CA ASN A 201 -8.09 10.06 10.96
C ASN A 201 -9.32 9.43 10.27
N LYS A 202 -9.81 10.05 9.20
CA LYS A 202 -10.95 9.53 8.43
C LYS A 202 -10.61 8.19 7.75
N LEU A 203 -9.39 8.05 7.19
CA LEU A 203 -8.92 6.75 6.66
C LEU A 203 -8.90 5.67 7.76
N SER A 204 -8.38 6.00 8.95
CA SER A 204 -8.38 5.06 10.08
C SER A 204 -9.78 4.65 10.53
N VAL A 205 -10.75 5.58 10.48
CA VAL A 205 -12.16 5.27 10.75
C VAL A 205 -12.72 4.35 9.67
N LEU A 206 -12.46 4.64 8.39
CA LEU A 206 -12.93 3.82 7.27
C LEU A 206 -12.34 2.40 7.31
N CYS A 207 -11.06 2.23 7.66
CA CYS A 207 -10.48 0.90 7.83
C CYS A 207 -11.32 0.03 8.76
N LYS A 208 -11.74 0.60 9.90
CA LYS A 208 -12.51 -0.11 10.93
C LYS A 208 -13.96 -0.31 10.53
N ALA A 209 -14.61 0.73 9.99
CA ALA A 209 -16.01 0.70 9.61
C ALA A 209 -16.26 -0.30 8.45
N LEU A 210 -15.34 -0.35 7.49
CA LEU A 210 -15.46 -1.18 6.30
C LEU A 210 -14.73 -2.54 6.43
N ASN A 211 -14.00 -2.76 7.52
CA ASN A 211 -13.16 -3.95 7.71
C ASN A 211 -12.19 -4.19 6.55
N VAL A 212 -11.47 -3.15 6.11
CA VAL A 212 -10.47 -3.18 5.05
C VAL A 212 -9.08 -2.84 5.59
N HIS A 213 -8.04 -3.28 4.90
CA HIS A 213 -6.67 -2.81 5.13
C HIS A 213 -6.32 -1.71 4.14
N ILE A 214 -5.85 -0.56 4.62
CA ILE A 214 -5.41 0.54 3.76
C ILE A 214 -3.90 0.73 3.90
N PHE A 215 -3.19 0.69 2.77
CA PHE A 215 -1.80 1.15 2.65
C PHE A 215 -1.80 2.60 2.20
N LEU A 216 -1.38 3.51 3.06
CA LEU A 216 -1.18 4.91 2.75
C LEU A 216 0.30 5.20 2.52
N VAL A 217 0.67 5.71 1.35
CA VAL A 217 2.04 6.14 1.07
C VAL A 217 2.23 7.59 1.50
N ALA A 218 3.27 7.84 2.30
CA ALA A 218 3.71 9.18 2.62
C ALA A 218 5.24 9.31 2.48
N HIS A 219 5.68 10.47 2.00
CA HIS A 219 7.09 10.76 1.88
C HIS A 219 7.70 11.22 3.21
N LEU A 220 9.00 11.03 3.37
CA LEU A 220 9.74 11.64 4.46
C LEU A 220 10.02 13.11 4.15
N ARG A 221 10.23 13.91 5.20
CA ARG A 221 10.89 15.21 5.06
C ARG A 221 12.28 15.01 4.45
N LYS A 222 12.85 16.05 3.85
CA LYS A 222 14.22 16.01 3.37
C LYS A 222 15.13 15.49 4.49
N VAL A 223 15.84 14.40 4.22
CA VAL A 223 16.87 13.86 5.10
C VAL A 223 18.21 14.49 4.72
N ALA A 224 19.03 14.74 5.73
CA ALA A 224 20.35 15.36 5.51
C ALA A 224 21.33 14.40 4.82
N ASP A 225 21.16 13.10 5.02
CA ASP A 225 22.03 12.06 4.47
C ASP A 225 21.17 10.87 4.00
N GLU A 226 21.20 10.61 2.69
CA GLU A 226 20.50 9.48 2.07
C GLU A 226 21.29 8.16 2.14
N LEU A 227 22.54 8.20 2.59
CA LEU A 227 23.38 7.00 2.76
C LEU A 227 23.00 6.22 4.01
N GLN A 228 22.24 6.82 4.90
CA GLN A 228 21.73 6.20 6.12
C GLN A 228 20.21 6.07 6.08
N ALA A 229 19.70 4.97 6.66
CA ALA A 229 18.27 4.81 6.81
C ALA A 229 17.72 5.90 7.76
N PRO A 230 16.68 6.63 7.37
CA PRO A 230 16.09 7.67 8.21
C PRO A 230 15.46 7.09 9.46
N ASP A 231 15.44 7.88 10.54
CA ASP A 231 14.67 7.56 11.74
C ASP A 231 13.16 7.77 11.49
N ALA A 232 12.34 7.07 12.28
CA ALA A 232 10.88 7.22 12.32
C ALA A 232 10.43 8.67 12.58
N GLN A 233 11.27 9.48 13.20
CA GLN A 233 11.00 10.90 13.45
C GLN A 233 11.06 11.77 12.18
N ALA A 234 11.66 11.27 11.12
CA ALA A 234 11.77 11.98 9.84
C ALA A 234 10.47 11.92 9.00
N ILE A 235 9.42 11.23 9.45
CA ILE A 235 8.14 11.13 8.74
C ILE A 235 7.53 12.52 8.60
N TYR A 236 7.20 12.89 7.35
CA TYR A 236 6.54 14.16 7.05
C TYR A 236 5.17 14.23 7.74
N GLY A 237 4.85 15.36 8.38
CA GLY A 237 3.53 15.60 8.95
C GLY A 237 3.40 15.41 10.47
N SER A 238 4.48 15.10 11.19
CA SER A 238 4.51 15.11 12.67
C SER A 238 4.17 13.80 13.41
N SER A 239 4.37 13.83 14.73
CA SER A 239 3.92 12.82 15.69
C SER A 239 2.44 12.43 15.56
N ASN A 240 1.59 13.31 15.04
CA ASN A 240 0.17 13.07 14.87
C ASN A 240 -0.12 11.96 13.83
N ILE A 241 0.58 11.95 12.68
CA ILE A 241 0.42 10.90 11.66
C ILE A 241 0.80 9.54 12.22
N ARG A 242 1.92 9.48 12.96
CA ARG A 242 2.37 8.26 13.63
C ARG A 242 1.36 7.74 14.64
N ASN A 243 0.68 8.62 15.36
CA ASN A 243 -0.30 8.23 16.38
C ASN A 243 -1.60 7.70 15.78
N LEU A 244 -2.01 8.18 14.62
CA LEU A 244 -3.27 7.82 13.96
C LEU A 244 -3.18 6.53 13.13
N THR A 245 -1.99 6.14 12.67
CA THR A 245 -1.79 4.90 11.92
C THR A 245 -1.58 3.70 12.85
N ASP A 246 -2.01 2.54 12.42
CA ASP A 246 -1.83 1.30 13.20
C ASP A 246 -0.44 0.72 12.98
N ASN A 247 0.05 0.74 11.77
CA ASN A 247 1.38 0.25 11.41
C ASN A 247 2.19 1.31 10.68
N ILE A 248 3.51 1.25 10.81
CA ILE A 248 4.46 2.07 10.05
C ILE A 248 5.57 1.18 9.51
N LEU A 249 5.64 1.11 8.18
CA LEU A 249 6.68 0.39 7.46
C LEU A 249 7.48 1.41 6.64
N MET A 250 8.80 1.44 6.85
CA MET A 250 9.68 2.31 6.08
C MET A 250 10.48 1.48 5.07
N VAL A 251 10.37 1.86 3.80
CA VAL A 251 11.15 1.27 2.71
C VAL A 251 12.38 2.14 2.46
N TYR A 252 13.55 1.54 2.53
CA TYR A 252 14.82 2.20 2.33
C TYR A 252 15.64 1.45 1.27
N ARG A 253 16.04 2.15 0.22
CA ARG A 253 16.99 1.66 -0.78
C ARG A 253 18.41 1.89 -0.28
N ASN A 254 19.25 0.86 -0.28
CA ASN A 254 20.60 0.91 0.28
C ASN A 254 21.55 1.73 -0.62
N LYS A 255 21.49 3.04 -0.47
CA LYS A 255 22.33 3.98 -1.22
C LYS A 255 23.82 3.82 -0.91
N LEU A 256 24.15 3.36 0.28
CA LEU A 256 25.56 3.11 0.64
C LEU A 256 26.12 1.92 -0.14
N LYS A 257 25.33 0.86 -0.36
CA LYS A 257 25.73 -0.26 -1.24
C LYS A 257 25.98 0.23 -2.67
N GLU A 258 25.05 1.03 -3.21
CA GLU A 258 25.19 1.59 -4.56
C GLU A 258 26.48 2.46 -4.69
N LYS A 259 26.80 3.23 -3.66
CA LYS A 259 28.02 4.00 -3.60
C LYS A 259 29.24 3.10 -3.63
N TRP A 260 29.31 2.06 -2.80
CA TRP A 260 30.43 1.10 -2.80
C TRP A 260 30.60 0.39 -4.15
N GLU A 261 29.48 0.06 -4.84
CA GLU A 261 29.48 -0.51 -6.19
C GLU A 261 30.08 0.49 -7.20
N MET A 262 29.67 1.77 -7.14
CA MET A 262 30.16 2.82 -8.05
C MET A 262 31.61 3.18 -7.81
N ASP A 263 32.06 3.25 -6.56
CA ASP A 263 33.40 3.67 -6.17
C ASP A 263 34.39 2.50 -6.19
N GLY A 264 33.94 1.26 -6.40
CA GLY A 264 34.80 0.06 -6.39
C GLY A 264 35.37 -0.25 -5.00
N GLU A 265 34.74 0.24 -3.93
CA GLU A 265 35.22 0.05 -2.55
C GLU A 265 35.04 -1.39 -2.04
N LYS A 266 34.18 -2.18 -2.68
CA LYS A 266 33.89 -3.57 -2.33
C LYS A 266 33.89 -4.45 -3.58
N SER A 267 34.26 -5.72 -3.40
CA SER A 267 34.18 -6.73 -4.45
C SER A 267 32.72 -7.12 -4.73
N ASP A 268 32.49 -7.68 -5.92
CA ASP A 268 31.15 -8.19 -6.31
C ASP A 268 30.64 -9.25 -5.32
N GLU A 269 31.54 -10.08 -4.75
CA GLU A 269 31.20 -11.10 -3.78
C GLU A 269 30.72 -10.48 -2.46
N GLU A 270 31.39 -9.43 -1.98
CA GLU A 270 30.99 -8.69 -0.78
C GLU A 270 29.66 -7.95 -1.00
N LEU A 271 29.48 -7.31 -2.17
CA LEU A 271 28.26 -6.60 -2.51
C LEU A 271 27.06 -7.53 -2.65
N ARG A 272 27.28 -8.74 -3.15
CA ARG A 272 26.22 -9.73 -3.37
C ARG A 272 25.47 -10.11 -2.10
N ILE A 273 26.15 -10.20 -0.97
CA ILE A 273 25.53 -10.55 0.34
C ILE A 273 24.89 -9.37 1.06
N ILE A 274 25.11 -8.14 0.58
CA ILE A 274 24.53 -6.94 1.18
C ILE A 274 23.15 -6.68 0.53
N PRO A 275 22.08 -6.50 1.31
CA PRO A 275 20.76 -6.21 0.76
C PRO A 275 20.69 -4.90 -0.03
N ASP A 276 19.92 -4.89 -1.12
CA ASP A 276 19.66 -3.70 -1.95
C ASP A 276 18.62 -2.77 -1.32
N ALA A 277 17.72 -3.33 -0.54
CA ALA A 277 16.68 -2.58 0.14
C ALA A 277 16.41 -3.15 1.53
N MET A 278 15.87 -2.30 2.39
CA MET A 278 15.46 -2.65 3.75
C MET A 278 14.00 -2.24 3.95
N VAL A 279 13.24 -3.07 4.62
CA VAL A 279 11.94 -2.71 5.21
C VAL A 279 12.09 -2.67 6.71
N TYR A 280 11.82 -1.51 7.30
CA TYR A 280 11.81 -1.33 8.74
C TYR A 280 10.37 -1.32 9.23
N ILE A 281 10.03 -2.21 10.15
CA ILE A 281 8.78 -2.16 10.88
C ILE A 281 9.02 -1.28 12.10
N GLN A 282 8.53 -0.04 12.03
CA GLN A 282 8.79 0.99 13.04
C GLN A 282 7.66 1.13 14.06
N LYS A 283 6.51 0.56 13.75
CA LYS A 283 5.34 0.53 14.62
C LYS A 283 4.39 -0.57 14.20
N GLN A 284 3.85 -1.27 15.17
CA GLN A 284 2.62 -2.07 15.03
C GLN A 284 1.77 -1.86 16.30
N ARG A 285 0.47 -1.58 16.14
CA ARG A 285 -0.41 -1.40 17.29
C ARG A 285 -0.87 -2.72 17.88
N ASN A 286 -1.15 -3.68 17.02
CA ASN A 286 -1.79 -4.94 17.39
C ASN A 286 -0.82 -6.14 17.40
N TYR A 287 0.48 -5.92 17.18
CA TYR A 287 1.51 -6.94 17.24
C TYR A 287 2.82 -6.37 17.80
N PRO A 288 3.43 -6.99 18.82
CA PRO A 288 4.55 -6.42 19.56
C PRO A 288 5.91 -6.67 18.88
N TYR A 289 6.01 -6.48 17.56
CA TYR A 289 7.25 -6.66 16.83
C TYR A 289 7.66 -5.36 16.12
N GLU A 290 8.88 -4.93 16.36
CA GLU A 290 9.58 -3.89 15.60
C GLU A 290 10.92 -4.46 15.15
N GLY A 291 11.32 -4.18 13.91
CA GLY A 291 12.55 -4.75 13.36
C GLY A 291 12.82 -4.33 11.93
N LYS A 292 13.80 -4.99 11.32
CA LYS A 292 14.21 -4.70 9.94
C LYS A 292 14.46 -5.98 9.15
N PHE A 293 14.10 -5.95 7.87
CA PHE A 293 14.29 -7.03 6.92
C PHE A 293 15.04 -6.53 5.69
N GLY A 294 16.04 -7.30 5.24
CA GLY A 294 16.82 -7.00 4.05
C GLY A 294 16.35 -7.77 2.83
N PHE A 295 16.31 -7.10 1.68
CA PHE A 295 15.86 -7.67 0.41
C PHE A 295 16.84 -7.37 -0.71
N TYR A 296 16.91 -8.28 -1.68
CA TYR A 296 17.69 -8.18 -2.90
C TYR A 296 16.78 -7.85 -4.06
N PHE A 297 17.14 -6.86 -4.87
CA PHE A 297 16.28 -6.39 -5.94
C PHE A 297 16.66 -6.99 -7.29
N ASN A 298 15.77 -7.78 -7.86
CA ASN A 298 15.93 -8.30 -9.20
C ASN A 298 15.47 -7.25 -10.24
N LYS A 299 16.42 -6.62 -10.91
CA LYS A 299 16.16 -5.57 -11.94
C LYS A 299 15.38 -6.11 -13.14
N ASN A 300 15.50 -7.41 -13.45
CA ASN A 300 14.82 -8.01 -14.59
C ASN A 300 13.33 -8.22 -14.35
N SER A 301 12.94 -8.67 -13.16
CA SER A 301 11.56 -8.93 -12.78
C SER A 301 10.91 -7.80 -11.99
N LEU A 302 11.68 -6.80 -11.59
CA LEU A 302 11.24 -5.73 -10.68
C LEU A 302 10.72 -6.27 -9.34
N THR A 303 11.32 -7.35 -8.82
CA THR A 303 10.90 -7.99 -7.57
C THR A 303 11.97 -7.89 -6.49
N TYR A 304 11.51 -7.79 -5.25
CA TYR A 304 12.34 -7.96 -4.07
C TYR A 304 12.35 -9.43 -3.67
N GLN A 305 13.52 -9.95 -3.34
CA GLN A 305 13.77 -11.35 -2.96
C GLN A 305 14.52 -11.40 -1.63
N GLU A 306 14.40 -12.51 -0.91
CA GLU A 306 15.00 -12.70 0.42
C GLU A 306 16.40 -13.32 0.37
N SER A 307 16.84 -13.71 -0.79
CA SER A 307 18.18 -14.23 -1.06
C SER A 307 18.83 -13.47 -2.21
N PRO A 308 20.17 -13.39 -2.28
CA PRO A 308 20.88 -12.80 -3.40
C PRO A 308 20.45 -13.39 -4.74
N VAL A 309 20.36 -12.52 -5.74
CA VAL A 309 19.96 -12.85 -7.12
C VAL A 309 21.17 -13.37 -7.90
#